data_f98e42d8b7d1348b62523920e8289e99
#
_entry.id   f98e42d8b7d1348b62523920e8289e99
#
_cell.length_a   1.000
_cell.length_b   1.000
_cell.length_c   1.000
_cell.angle_alpha   90.00
_cell.angle_beta   90.00
_cell.angle_gamma   90.00
#
_symmetry.space_group_name_H-M   'P 1'
#
loop_
_entity.id
_entity.type
_entity.pdbx_description
1 polymer ?
#
loop_
_entity_poly.entity_id
_entity_poly.type
_entity_poly.pdbx_seq_one_letter_code
_entity_poly.pdbx_strand_id
1 'polypeptide(L)'
;MGGNWIARYRNVEGKQVYQTLGAVSATNDYETAKVAARRWRVAVDAGVQTDRLLTVSDVCRDYTDALKAEGRERAETDARKRFDRIVHSDPIGSMRADKLTQRHLEAWMARMEAGEMKGRKRAAPSKATFNRNLTSLKAALNRAVSRREIPQDRSVEWASIKPHKSADGRRDVYLALPERKALLEAAEGDLRNFLTCIALTGCRPGDPAVLVRKDYDARSTTVKFRTKTGERIIPVSPAAKELFDRLAKDKLPKALMFTDGGEAWTAQAWAPKVKAAARKAGLTSNVVAYTLRHCWITDAIGSGMDVVTVARLTGTSIEMINKTYGHLVHAAAREKLASMEFV
;
A
#
# COMPACT_ATOMS: atom_id res chain seq x y z
N MET A 1 40.46 4.86 -37.94
CA MET A 1 40.18 5.14 -36.51
C MET A 1 38.97 6.02 -36.45
N GLY A 2 37.85 5.52 -35.96
CA GLY A 2 36.60 6.28 -35.83
C GLY A 2 36.65 7.15 -34.56
N GLY A 3 36.47 8.46 -34.71
CA GLY A 3 36.34 9.38 -33.57
C GLY A 3 34.94 9.31 -32.91
N ASN A 4 34.83 9.89 -31.72
CA ASN A 4 33.55 10.07 -31.05
C ASN A 4 33.07 11.53 -31.17
N TRP A 5 31.77 11.73 -31.32
CA TRP A 5 31.17 13.03 -31.15
C TRP A 5 31.21 13.43 -29.69
N ILE A 6 31.69 14.66 -29.40
CA ILE A 6 31.69 15.22 -28.03
C ILE A 6 30.99 16.56 -28.06
N ALA A 7 29.92 16.69 -27.28
CA ALA A 7 29.29 17.97 -27.01
C ALA A 7 30.03 18.70 -25.88
N ARG A 8 30.23 20.01 -26.03
CA ARG A 8 30.76 20.90 -24.99
C ARG A 8 29.80 22.05 -24.74
N TYR A 9 29.53 22.33 -23.51
CA TYR A 9 28.63 23.41 -23.10
C TYR A 9 29.12 24.07 -21.80
N ARG A 10 28.90 25.36 -21.67
CA ARG A 10 29.16 26.10 -20.41
C ARG A 10 27.82 26.29 -19.71
N ASN A 11 27.63 25.66 -18.55
CA ASN A 11 26.40 25.75 -17.80
C ASN A 11 26.19 27.15 -17.17
N VAL A 12 25.02 27.37 -16.55
CA VAL A 12 24.64 28.64 -15.92
C VAL A 12 25.59 29.08 -14.79
N GLU A 13 26.32 28.13 -14.20
CA GLU A 13 27.35 28.38 -13.16
C GLU A 13 28.71 28.72 -13.76
N GLY A 14 28.84 28.82 -15.09
CA GLY A 14 30.06 29.11 -15.79
C GLY A 14 31.02 27.93 -15.96
N LYS A 15 30.65 26.72 -15.49
CA LYS A 15 31.46 25.51 -15.60
C LYS A 15 31.29 24.88 -16.97
N GLN A 16 32.42 24.47 -17.58
CA GLN A 16 32.41 23.69 -18.82
C GLN A 16 32.05 22.23 -18.51
N VAL A 17 31.04 21.72 -19.21
CA VAL A 17 30.59 20.32 -19.14
C VAL A 17 30.69 19.67 -20.50
N TYR A 18 30.97 18.38 -20.54
CA TYR A 18 31.21 17.60 -21.73
C TYR A 18 30.32 16.36 -21.74
N GLN A 19 29.87 15.95 -22.92
CA GLN A 19 29.12 14.72 -23.12
C GLN A 19 29.57 14.01 -24.37
N THR A 20 29.93 12.73 -24.25
CA THR A 20 30.18 11.86 -25.41
C THR A 20 28.86 11.44 -26.03
N LEU A 21 28.68 11.72 -27.34
CA LEU A 21 27.43 11.45 -28.08
C LEU A 21 27.50 10.17 -28.93
N GLY A 22 28.58 9.39 -28.78
CA GLY A 22 28.83 8.14 -29.50
C GLY A 22 29.81 8.24 -30.67
N ALA A 23 30.12 7.07 -31.24
CA ALA A 23 31.06 6.98 -32.33
C ALA A 23 30.50 7.60 -33.62
N VAL A 24 31.36 8.22 -34.40
CA VAL A 24 31.03 8.72 -35.74
C VAL A 24 30.74 7.53 -36.67
N SER A 25 29.52 7.52 -37.25
CA SER A 25 29.05 6.45 -38.14
C SER A 25 28.00 6.99 -39.12
N ALA A 26 27.64 6.20 -40.12
CA ALA A 26 26.59 6.56 -41.07
C ALA A 26 25.21 6.77 -40.39
N THR A 27 25.00 6.14 -39.24
CA THR A 27 23.74 6.29 -38.42
C THR A 27 23.89 7.30 -37.30
N ASN A 28 25.09 7.79 -37.03
CA ASN A 28 25.39 8.82 -36.04
C ASN A 28 26.30 9.88 -36.70
N ASP A 29 25.76 10.56 -37.69
CA ASP A 29 26.38 11.64 -38.41
C ASP A 29 26.34 12.97 -37.64
N TYR A 30 26.86 14.05 -38.24
CA TYR A 30 26.92 15.36 -37.62
C TYR A 30 25.51 15.91 -37.25
N GLU A 31 24.50 15.75 -38.10
CA GLU A 31 23.16 16.26 -37.82
C GLU A 31 22.49 15.47 -36.67
N THR A 32 22.67 14.16 -36.63
CA THR A 32 22.19 13.31 -35.52
C THR A 32 22.89 13.70 -34.22
N ALA A 33 24.20 13.87 -34.21
CA ALA A 33 24.99 14.29 -33.05
C ALA A 33 24.58 15.71 -32.58
N LYS A 34 24.32 16.62 -33.49
CA LYS A 34 23.88 18.01 -33.22
C LYS A 34 22.51 18.04 -32.54
N VAL A 35 21.56 17.20 -32.97
CA VAL A 35 20.26 17.06 -32.31
C VAL A 35 20.44 16.52 -30.89
N ALA A 36 21.29 15.50 -30.71
CA ALA A 36 21.62 14.94 -29.41
C ALA A 36 22.28 15.98 -28.48
N ALA A 37 23.21 16.79 -29.02
CA ALA A 37 23.86 17.86 -28.27
C ALA A 37 22.85 18.95 -27.79
N ARG A 38 21.92 19.33 -28.66
CA ARG A 38 20.87 20.30 -28.29
C ARG A 38 19.97 19.77 -27.19
N ARG A 39 19.55 18.51 -27.26
CA ARG A 39 18.76 17.86 -26.20
C ARG A 39 19.55 17.78 -24.87
N TRP A 40 20.82 17.41 -24.94
CA TRP A 40 21.70 17.39 -23.77
C TRP A 40 21.84 18.78 -23.14
N ARG A 41 22.07 19.82 -23.95
CA ARG A 41 22.13 21.21 -23.47
C ARG A 41 20.85 21.59 -22.69
N VAL A 42 19.68 21.33 -23.24
CA VAL A 42 18.39 21.61 -22.56
C VAL A 42 18.32 20.87 -21.22
N ALA A 43 18.78 19.62 -21.15
CA ALA A 43 18.81 18.86 -19.91
C ALA A 43 19.79 19.47 -18.89
N VAL A 44 20.97 19.92 -19.31
CA VAL A 44 21.95 20.60 -18.45
C VAL A 44 21.39 21.93 -17.94
N ASP A 45 20.76 22.74 -18.80
CA ASP A 45 20.15 24.01 -18.41
C ASP A 45 18.96 23.80 -17.45
N ALA A 46 18.25 22.67 -17.59
CA ALA A 46 17.22 22.24 -16.65
C ALA A 46 17.78 21.66 -15.33
N GLY A 47 19.13 21.63 -15.18
CA GLY A 47 19.82 21.12 -14.00
C GLY A 47 19.76 19.60 -13.83
N VAL A 48 19.57 18.86 -14.94
CA VAL A 48 19.66 17.40 -14.93
C VAL A 48 21.13 17.01 -14.71
N GLN A 49 21.40 16.18 -13.67
CA GLN A 49 22.73 15.65 -13.44
C GLN A 49 23.05 14.61 -14.52
N THR A 50 23.83 15.02 -15.53
CA THR A 50 24.16 14.17 -16.70
C THR A 50 25.34 13.24 -16.45
N ASP A 51 26.06 13.43 -15.35
CA ASP A 51 27.30 12.70 -15.04
C ASP A 51 27.04 11.28 -14.50
N ARG A 52 25.85 11.00 -13.97
CA ARG A 52 25.45 9.70 -13.43
C ARG A 52 24.45 9.01 -14.35
N LEU A 53 24.93 8.02 -15.09
CA LEU A 53 24.06 7.17 -15.92
C LEU A 53 23.33 6.14 -15.04
N LEU A 54 22.15 6.53 -14.52
CA LEU A 54 21.36 5.67 -13.64
C LEU A 54 20.66 4.56 -14.41
N THR A 55 20.77 3.33 -13.92
CA THR A 55 19.89 2.23 -14.31
C THR A 55 18.57 2.31 -13.57
N VAL A 56 17.56 1.57 -14.05
CA VAL A 56 16.27 1.44 -13.34
C VAL A 56 16.49 0.84 -11.95
N SER A 57 17.43 -0.10 -11.80
CA SER A 57 17.83 -0.65 -10.49
C SER A 57 18.40 0.41 -9.55
N ASP A 58 19.23 1.32 -10.05
CA ASP A 58 19.80 2.39 -9.24
C ASP A 58 18.69 3.34 -8.75
N VAL A 59 17.79 3.74 -9.65
CA VAL A 59 16.62 4.56 -9.31
C VAL A 59 15.76 3.91 -8.21
N CYS A 60 15.56 2.59 -8.28
CA CYS A 60 14.82 1.86 -7.26
C CYS A 60 15.57 1.80 -5.92
N ARG A 61 16.90 1.66 -5.92
CA ARG A 61 17.72 1.72 -4.69
C ARG A 61 17.68 3.11 -4.08
N ASP A 62 17.92 4.15 -4.88
CA ASP A 62 17.88 5.54 -4.42
C ASP A 62 16.50 5.92 -3.84
N TYR A 63 15.42 5.33 -4.36
CA TYR A 63 14.08 5.46 -3.79
C TYR A 63 13.94 4.78 -2.43
N THR A 64 14.43 3.56 -2.27
CA THR A 64 14.38 2.84 -0.98
C THR A 64 15.23 3.51 0.07
N ASP A 65 16.42 4.00 -0.29
CA ASP A 65 17.32 4.73 0.61
C ASP A 65 16.69 6.03 1.10
N ALA A 66 15.97 6.72 0.23
CA ALA A 66 15.21 7.91 0.62
C ALA A 66 14.09 7.61 1.60
N LEU A 67 13.32 6.53 1.38
CA LEU A 67 12.28 6.11 2.32
C LEU A 67 12.87 5.81 3.71
N LYS A 68 14.07 5.21 3.75
CA LYS A 68 14.80 4.96 4.99
C LYS A 68 15.22 6.25 5.68
N ALA A 69 15.80 7.19 4.92
CA ALA A 69 16.20 8.51 5.43
C ALA A 69 15.02 9.34 5.95
N GLU A 70 13.83 9.15 5.38
CA GLU A 70 12.58 9.76 5.84
C GLU A 70 11.99 9.06 7.08
N GLY A 71 12.64 8.04 7.67
CA GLY A 71 12.12 7.25 8.79
C GLY A 71 10.95 6.34 8.43
N ARG A 72 10.73 6.06 7.14
CA ARG A 72 9.62 5.25 6.62
C ARG A 72 10.04 3.78 6.45
N GLU A 73 10.63 3.19 7.46
CA GLU A 73 11.25 1.85 7.43
C GLU A 73 10.33 0.74 6.88
N ARG A 74 9.04 0.78 7.26
CA ARG A 74 8.07 -0.21 6.78
C ARG A 74 7.83 -0.09 5.27
N ALA A 75 7.76 1.14 4.77
CA ALA A 75 7.59 1.41 3.34
C ALA A 75 8.87 1.06 2.56
N GLU A 76 10.05 1.36 3.12
CA GLU A 76 11.35 0.94 2.59
C GLU A 76 11.41 -0.58 2.43
N THR A 77 11.18 -1.32 3.52
CA THR A 77 11.23 -2.78 3.52
C THR A 77 10.27 -3.40 2.50
N ASP A 78 9.04 -2.87 2.37
CA ASP A 78 8.06 -3.34 1.40
C ASP A 78 8.50 -3.03 -0.04
N ALA A 79 8.98 -1.82 -0.30
CA ALA A 79 9.47 -1.41 -1.62
C ALA A 79 10.72 -2.21 -2.02
N ARG A 80 11.70 -2.38 -1.14
CA ARG A 80 12.92 -3.15 -1.38
C ARG A 80 12.61 -4.61 -1.74
N LYS A 81 11.82 -5.30 -0.90
CA LYS A 81 11.39 -6.69 -1.19
C LYS A 81 10.65 -6.82 -2.52
N ARG A 82 9.94 -5.77 -2.91
CA ARG A 82 9.22 -5.71 -4.18
C ARG A 82 10.20 -5.55 -5.34
N PHE A 83 11.11 -4.57 -5.30
CA PHE A 83 12.10 -4.35 -6.34
C PHE A 83 13.08 -5.52 -6.49
N ASP A 84 13.49 -6.16 -5.40
CA ASP A 84 14.29 -7.40 -5.44
C ASP A 84 13.61 -8.51 -6.26
N ARG A 85 12.28 -8.53 -6.20
CA ARG A 85 11.50 -9.58 -6.87
C ARG A 85 11.20 -9.28 -8.33
N ILE A 86 11.01 -7.99 -8.69
CA ILE A 86 10.44 -7.62 -9.99
C ILE A 86 11.32 -6.70 -10.83
N VAL A 87 12.39 -6.12 -10.28
CA VAL A 87 13.27 -5.16 -10.99
C VAL A 87 14.71 -5.65 -11.03
N HIS A 88 15.36 -5.83 -9.87
CA HIS A 88 16.81 -6.02 -9.78
C HIS A 88 17.33 -7.28 -10.50
N SER A 89 16.49 -8.27 -10.70
CA SER A 89 16.84 -9.51 -11.41
C SER A 89 16.15 -9.66 -12.78
N ASP A 90 15.38 -8.64 -13.20
CA ASP A 90 14.73 -8.58 -14.50
C ASP A 90 15.59 -7.72 -15.45
N PRO A 91 15.58 -7.98 -16.78
CA PRO A 91 16.29 -7.16 -17.77
C PRO A 91 16.00 -5.66 -17.66
N ILE A 92 14.80 -5.25 -17.22
CA ILE A 92 14.47 -3.83 -17.02
C ILE A 92 15.38 -3.16 -16.00
N GLY A 93 15.86 -3.91 -15.00
CA GLY A 93 16.70 -3.36 -13.93
C GLY A 93 18.04 -2.84 -14.43
N SER A 94 18.65 -3.48 -15.44
CA SER A 94 19.91 -3.08 -16.03
C SER A 94 19.79 -1.99 -17.09
N MET A 95 18.56 -1.65 -17.49
CA MET A 95 18.34 -0.61 -18.49
C MET A 95 18.63 0.78 -17.93
N ARG A 96 19.16 1.66 -18.75
CA ARG A 96 19.32 3.07 -18.42
C ARG A 96 17.95 3.71 -18.24
N ALA A 97 17.74 4.39 -17.13
CA ALA A 97 16.44 4.98 -16.78
C ALA A 97 16.04 6.14 -17.73
N ASP A 98 17.03 6.90 -18.26
CA ASP A 98 16.80 7.95 -19.26
C ASP A 98 16.47 7.40 -20.67
N LYS A 99 16.70 6.11 -20.92
CA LYS A 99 16.38 5.41 -22.17
C LYS A 99 15.15 4.48 -22.04
N LEU A 100 14.54 4.44 -20.86
CA LEU A 100 13.35 3.63 -20.64
C LEU A 100 12.20 4.12 -21.51
N THR A 101 11.54 3.21 -22.24
CA THR A 101 10.41 3.50 -23.12
C THR A 101 9.17 2.74 -22.66
N GLN A 102 8.00 3.18 -23.10
CA GLN A 102 6.74 2.46 -22.88
C GLN A 102 6.85 0.99 -23.30
N ARG A 103 7.44 0.70 -24.46
CA ARG A 103 7.65 -0.69 -24.94
C ARG A 103 8.45 -1.55 -23.97
N HIS A 104 9.46 -0.99 -23.32
CA HIS A 104 10.24 -1.72 -22.32
C HIS A 104 9.41 -2.04 -21.07
N LEU A 105 8.56 -1.12 -20.66
CA LEU A 105 7.64 -1.32 -19.54
C LEU A 105 6.57 -2.36 -19.87
N GLU A 106 6.01 -2.32 -21.07
CA GLU A 106 5.05 -3.31 -21.56
C GLU A 106 5.66 -4.72 -21.59
N ALA A 107 6.88 -4.86 -22.08
CA ALA A 107 7.59 -6.13 -22.06
C ALA A 107 7.87 -6.65 -20.63
N TRP A 108 8.22 -5.76 -19.70
CA TRP A 108 8.37 -6.10 -18.29
C TRP A 108 7.04 -6.51 -17.65
N MET A 109 5.96 -5.80 -17.97
CA MET A 109 4.60 -6.15 -17.51
C MET A 109 4.19 -7.53 -18.00
N ALA A 110 4.40 -7.85 -19.28
CA ALA A 110 4.09 -9.16 -19.87
C ALA A 110 4.85 -10.28 -19.15
N ARG A 111 6.15 -10.12 -18.86
CA ARG A 111 6.91 -11.11 -18.08
C ARG A 111 6.36 -11.28 -16.66
N MET A 112 5.95 -10.18 -16.01
CA MET A 112 5.35 -10.24 -14.68
C MET A 112 4.00 -10.96 -14.70
N GLU A 113 3.17 -10.72 -15.70
CA GLU A 113 1.86 -11.39 -15.89
C GLU A 113 2.03 -12.87 -16.19
N ALA A 114 3.04 -13.24 -16.97
CA ALA A 114 3.39 -14.64 -17.24
C ALA A 114 4.02 -15.35 -16.03
N GLY A 115 4.34 -14.62 -14.96
CA GLY A 115 5.05 -15.18 -13.80
C GLY A 115 6.53 -15.49 -14.07
N GLU A 116 7.10 -14.94 -15.13
CA GLU A 116 8.48 -15.19 -15.60
C GLU A 116 9.49 -14.22 -14.99
N MET A 117 9.44 -14.03 -13.67
CA MET A 117 10.35 -13.13 -12.98
C MET A 117 11.51 -13.91 -12.35
N LYS A 118 12.73 -13.35 -12.39
CA LYS A 118 13.96 -13.97 -11.86
C LYS A 118 14.35 -15.27 -12.58
N GLY A 119 14.04 -15.43 -13.85
CA GLY A 119 14.33 -16.65 -14.59
C GLY A 119 13.64 -17.89 -14.04
N ARG A 120 12.60 -17.74 -13.22
CA ARG A 120 11.80 -18.80 -12.63
C ARG A 120 10.32 -18.60 -12.96
N LYS A 121 9.68 -19.65 -13.38
CA LYS A 121 8.23 -19.66 -13.57
C LYS A 121 7.54 -19.70 -12.18
N ARG A 122 6.70 -18.73 -11.90
CA ARG A 122 5.90 -18.63 -10.67
C ARG A 122 4.44 -18.43 -11.04
N ALA A 123 3.54 -18.59 -10.06
CA ALA A 123 2.16 -18.20 -10.27
C ALA A 123 2.09 -16.69 -10.60
N ALA A 124 1.29 -16.36 -11.62
CA ALA A 124 1.02 -14.99 -12.00
C ALA A 124 0.50 -14.19 -10.79
N PRO A 125 0.94 -12.94 -10.59
CA PRO A 125 0.44 -12.13 -9.51
C PRO A 125 -1.03 -11.76 -9.75
N SER A 126 -1.80 -11.59 -8.67
CA SER A 126 -3.14 -11.01 -8.80
C SER A 126 -3.06 -9.60 -9.40
N LYS A 127 -4.13 -9.15 -10.09
CA LYS A 127 -4.22 -7.78 -10.65
C LYS A 127 -3.89 -6.69 -9.62
N ALA A 128 -4.33 -6.86 -8.36
CA ALA A 128 -4.01 -5.94 -7.26
C ALA A 128 -2.51 -5.92 -6.93
N THR A 129 -1.85 -7.08 -6.92
CA THR A 129 -0.40 -7.19 -6.70
C THR A 129 0.36 -6.57 -7.87
N PHE A 130 -0.08 -6.83 -9.09
CA PHE A 130 0.47 -6.23 -10.31
C PHE A 130 0.41 -4.69 -10.23
N ASN A 131 -0.77 -4.13 -9.97
CA ASN A 131 -0.95 -2.69 -9.85
C ASN A 131 -0.06 -2.06 -8.76
N ARG A 132 0.11 -2.73 -7.62
CA ARG A 132 1.05 -2.28 -6.57
C ARG A 132 2.49 -2.29 -7.05
N ASN A 133 2.90 -3.28 -7.81
CA ASN A 133 4.23 -3.38 -8.39
C ASN A 133 4.48 -2.22 -9.36
N LEU A 134 3.56 -1.98 -10.29
CA LEU A 134 3.61 -0.88 -11.24
C LEU A 134 3.66 0.47 -10.52
N THR A 135 2.81 0.69 -9.53
CA THR A 135 2.78 1.93 -8.74
C THR A 135 4.11 2.18 -8.03
N SER A 136 4.74 1.14 -7.46
CA SER A 136 6.03 1.27 -6.79
C SER A 136 7.15 1.67 -7.77
N LEU A 137 7.20 1.06 -8.96
CA LEU A 137 8.20 1.43 -9.98
C LEU A 137 7.97 2.86 -10.48
N LYS A 138 6.72 3.24 -10.77
CA LYS A 138 6.40 4.61 -11.16
C LYS A 138 6.78 5.64 -10.09
N ALA A 139 6.57 5.33 -8.82
CA ALA A 139 6.96 6.21 -7.71
C ALA A 139 8.46 6.45 -7.67
N ALA A 140 9.27 5.40 -7.88
CA ALA A 140 10.73 5.51 -7.95
C ALA A 140 11.18 6.36 -9.14
N LEU A 141 10.63 6.10 -10.34
CA LEU A 141 10.94 6.87 -11.56
C LEU A 141 10.51 8.35 -11.43
N ASN A 142 9.32 8.62 -10.93
CA ASN A 142 8.84 9.99 -10.72
C ASN A 142 9.71 10.76 -9.72
N ARG A 143 10.21 10.09 -8.67
CA ARG A 143 11.14 10.70 -7.73
C ARG A 143 12.46 11.07 -8.41
N ALA A 144 13.02 10.22 -9.25
CA ALA A 144 14.23 10.52 -9.99
C ALA A 144 14.03 11.70 -10.96
N VAL A 145 12.86 11.80 -11.61
CA VAL A 145 12.48 12.98 -12.42
C VAL A 145 12.39 14.24 -11.56
N SER A 146 11.71 14.18 -10.40
CA SER A 146 11.58 15.33 -9.51
C SER A 146 12.92 15.85 -8.97
N ARG A 147 13.91 14.96 -8.86
CA ARG A 147 15.29 15.29 -8.47
C ARG A 147 16.18 15.68 -9.65
N ARG A 148 15.62 15.74 -10.85
CA ARG A 148 16.35 16.05 -12.09
C ARG A 148 17.46 15.04 -12.42
N GLU A 149 17.33 13.81 -11.93
CA GLU A 149 18.24 12.69 -12.24
C GLU A 149 17.88 12.02 -13.58
N ILE A 150 16.61 12.18 -14.00
CA ILE A 150 16.08 11.78 -15.31
C ILE A 150 15.39 12.99 -15.92
N PRO A 151 15.54 13.24 -17.24
CA PRO A 151 14.84 14.32 -17.92
C PRO A 151 13.31 14.24 -17.76
N GLN A 152 12.67 15.38 -17.59
CA GLN A 152 11.23 15.45 -17.27
C GLN A 152 10.33 14.91 -18.39
N ASP A 153 10.72 15.09 -19.66
CA ASP A 153 10.01 14.58 -20.82
C ASP A 153 9.92 13.05 -20.85
N ARG A 154 10.81 12.35 -20.12
CA ARG A 154 10.77 10.88 -20.01
C ARG A 154 9.58 10.36 -19.20
N SER A 155 8.99 11.17 -18.36
CA SER A 155 7.86 10.78 -17.51
C SER A 155 6.64 10.30 -18.32
N VAL A 156 6.46 10.74 -19.54
CA VAL A 156 5.38 10.33 -20.46
C VAL A 156 5.42 8.82 -20.73
N GLU A 157 6.59 8.21 -20.76
CA GLU A 157 6.78 6.80 -21.08
C GLU A 157 6.07 5.86 -20.07
N TRP A 158 6.07 6.23 -18.79
CA TRP A 158 5.38 5.42 -17.76
C TRP A 158 4.05 6.03 -17.31
N ALA A 159 3.79 7.31 -17.57
CA ALA A 159 2.51 7.92 -17.28
C ALA A 159 1.39 7.27 -18.12
N SER A 160 1.65 6.96 -19.38
CA SER A 160 0.72 6.32 -20.32
C SER A 160 0.29 4.91 -19.89
N ILE A 161 1.14 4.19 -19.15
CA ILE A 161 0.84 2.83 -18.68
C ILE A 161 -0.30 2.88 -17.67
N LYS A 162 -1.39 2.17 -17.96
CA LYS A 162 -2.56 2.12 -17.08
C LYS A 162 -2.50 0.89 -16.17
N PRO A 163 -2.92 1.00 -14.90
CA PRO A 163 -3.12 -0.15 -14.05
C PRO A 163 -4.32 -0.98 -14.53
N HIS A 164 -4.37 -2.26 -14.18
CA HIS A 164 -5.55 -3.09 -14.42
C HIS A 164 -6.77 -2.51 -13.74
N LYS A 165 -7.87 -2.42 -14.48
CA LYS A 165 -9.18 -2.06 -13.94
C LYS A 165 -9.73 -3.22 -13.09
N SER A 166 -10.60 -2.90 -12.12
CA SER A 166 -11.28 -3.87 -11.27
C SER A 166 -10.32 -4.85 -10.57
N ALA A 167 -9.14 -4.35 -10.17
CA ALA A 167 -8.13 -5.14 -9.47
C ALA A 167 -8.48 -5.43 -8.01
N ASP A 168 -9.41 -4.67 -7.44
CA ASP A 168 -9.89 -4.84 -6.07
C ASP A 168 -10.87 -6.00 -6.03
N GLY A 169 -10.40 -7.22 -5.75
CA GLY A 169 -11.29 -8.32 -5.39
C GLY A 169 -11.99 -7.97 -4.07
N ARG A 170 -13.30 -7.81 -4.09
CA ARG A 170 -14.10 -7.76 -2.86
C ARG A 170 -13.85 -9.05 -2.09
N ARG A 171 -13.51 -8.94 -0.82
CA ARG A 171 -13.61 -10.05 0.12
C ARG A 171 -15.04 -10.03 0.65
N ASP A 172 -15.92 -10.75 -0.04
CA ASP A 172 -17.35 -10.81 0.31
C ASP A 172 -17.64 -11.82 1.43
N VAL A 173 -16.64 -12.10 2.30
CA VAL A 173 -16.83 -13.02 3.42
C VAL A 173 -17.54 -12.26 4.54
N TYR A 174 -18.84 -12.49 4.65
CA TYR A 174 -19.66 -12.10 5.80
C TYR A 174 -19.92 -13.34 6.65
N LEU A 175 -19.70 -13.22 7.94
CA LEU A 175 -20.03 -14.26 8.92
C LEU A 175 -21.31 -13.87 9.64
N ALA A 176 -22.30 -14.75 9.64
CA ALA A 176 -23.49 -14.59 10.47
C ALA A 176 -23.12 -14.64 11.98
N LEU A 177 -24.02 -14.15 12.84
CA LEU A 177 -23.72 -14.09 14.27
C LEU A 177 -23.30 -15.44 14.89
N PRO A 178 -23.94 -16.58 14.55
CA PRO A 178 -23.48 -17.90 15.04
C PRO A 178 -22.06 -18.25 14.58
N GLU A 179 -21.73 -17.96 13.32
CA GLU A 179 -20.39 -18.23 12.77
C GLU A 179 -19.31 -17.37 13.44
N ARG A 180 -19.61 -16.10 13.74
CA ARG A 180 -18.71 -15.23 14.51
C ARG A 180 -18.48 -15.75 15.92
N LYS A 181 -19.55 -16.22 16.60
CA LYS A 181 -19.42 -16.85 17.93
C LYS A 181 -18.56 -18.10 17.86
N ALA A 182 -18.81 -18.98 16.89
CA ALA A 182 -17.99 -20.19 16.68
C ALA A 182 -16.52 -19.86 16.43
N LEU A 183 -16.22 -18.81 15.63
CA LEU A 183 -14.84 -18.33 15.42
C LEU A 183 -14.17 -17.88 16.71
N LEU A 184 -14.89 -17.09 17.54
CA LEU A 184 -14.38 -16.58 18.81
C LEU A 184 -14.22 -17.69 19.85
N GLU A 185 -15.09 -18.67 19.87
CA GLU A 185 -14.99 -19.85 20.72
C GLU A 185 -13.82 -20.77 20.34
N ALA A 186 -13.61 -20.95 19.04
CA ALA A 186 -12.48 -21.70 18.49
C ALA A 186 -11.12 -21.00 18.69
N ALA A 187 -11.14 -19.66 18.87
CA ALA A 187 -9.94 -18.89 19.20
C ALA A 187 -9.61 -19.05 20.68
N GLU A 188 -8.35 -19.31 21.00
CA GLU A 188 -7.88 -19.58 22.35
C GLU A 188 -7.10 -18.40 22.94
N GLY A 189 -7.18 -18.24 24.27
CA GLY A 189 -6.37 -17.29 25.03
C GLY A 189 -6.36 -15.86 24.49
N ASP A 190 -5.19 -15.35 24.24
CA ASP A 190 -4.93 -13.99 23.78
C ASP A 190 -5.57 -13.68 22.41
N LEU A 191 -5.62 -14.67 21.51
CA LEU A 191 -6.24 -14.52 20.21
C LEU A 191 -7.74 -14.23 20.34
N ARG A 192 -8.46 -14.89 21.25
CA ARG A 192 -9.87 -14.65 21.48
C ARG A 192 -10.13 -13.21 21.89
N ASN A 193 -9.36 -12.68 22.84
CA ASN A 193 -9.49 -11.29 23.29
C ASN A 193 -9.21 -10.30 22.15
N PHE A 194 -8.17 -10.56 21.34
CA PHE A 194 -7.81 -9.74 20.18
C PHE A 194 -8.92 -9.71 19.12
N LEU A 195 -9.48 -10.87 18.76
CA LEU A 195 -10.58 -10.96 17.79
C LEU A 195 -11.89 -10.38 18.34
N THR A 196 -12.18 -10.57 19.63
CA THR A 196 -13.37 -9.99 20.29
C THR A 196 -13.31 -8.47 20.25
N CYS A 197 -12.16 -7.85 20.46
CA CYS A 197 -11.99 -6.41 20.31
C CYS A 197 -12.39 -5.94 18.90
N ILE A 198 -11.91 -6.62 17.86
CA ILE A 198 -12.24 -6.27 16.47
C ILE A 198 -13.75 -6.46 16.19
N ALA A 199 -14.34 -7.56 16.69
CA ALA A 199 -15.74 -7.86 16.50
C ALA A 199 -16.66 -6.84 17.19
N LEU A 200 -16.27 -6.32 18.36
CA LEU A 200 -17.09 -5.38 19.15
C LEU A 200 -16.90 -3.91 18.75
N THR A 201 -15.78 -3.55 18.15
CA THR A 201 -15.45 -2.14 17.85
C THR A 201 -15.34 -1.82 16.36
N GLY A 202 -15.30 -2.85 15.51
CA GLY A 202 -15.04 -2.65 14.07
C GLY A 202 -13.66 -2.05 13.75
N CYS A 203 -12.72 -2.01 14.69
CA CYS A 203 -11.39 -1.47 14.49
C CYS A 203 -10.56 -2.29 13.48
N ARG A 204 -9.47 -1.72 12.94
CA ARG A 204 -8.53 -2.49 12.11
C ARG A 204 -7.73 -3.44 13.00
N PRO A 205 -7.33 -4.64 12.51
CA PRO A 205 -6.51 -5.56 13.31
C PRO A 205 -5.19 -4.95 13.85
N GLY A 206 -4.65 -3.95 13.15
CA GLY A 206 -3.49 -3.21 13.64
C GLY A 206 -3.77 -2.25 14.81
N ASP A 207 -5.02 -1.87 15.04
CA ASP A 207 -5.37 -0.92 16.10
C ASP A 207 -5.23 -1.56 17.51
N PRO A 208 -5.83 -2.73 17.80
CA PRO A 208 -5.63 -3.38 19.11
C PRO A 208 -4.19 -3.88 19.30
N ALA A 209 -3.44 -4.15 18.23
CA ALA A 209 -2.06 -4.61 18.32
C ALA A 209 -1.11 -3.59 18.98
N VAL A 210 -1.47 -2.30 18.97
CA VAL A 210 -0.66 -1.21 19.54
C VAL A 210 -1.38 -0.46 20.67
N LEU A 211 -2.58 -0.91 21.04
CA LEU A 211 -3.39 -0.28 22.07
C LEU A 211 -2.75 -0.47 23.44
N VAL A 212 -2.51 0.61 24.16
CA VAL A 212 -1.99 0.56 25.54
C VAL A 212 -3.08 0.86 26.57
N ARG A 213 -2.86 0.48 27.83
CA ARG A 213 -3.85 0.63 28.91
C ARG A 213 -4.38 2.07 29.07
N LYS A 214 -3.52 3.09 28.98
CA LYS A 214 -3.90 4.51 29.10
C LYS A 214 -4.80 5.01 27.96
N ASP A 215 -4.94 4.27 26.88
CA ASP A 215 -5.78 4.63 25.75
C ASP A 215 -7.26 4.22 25.97
N TYR A 216 -7.54 3.48 27.04
CA TYR A 216 -8.89 3.15 27.49
C TYR A 216 -9.25 3.98 28.72
N ASP A 217 -10.35 4.71 28.65
CA ASP A 217 -10.94 5.44 29.77
C ASP A 217 -12.26 4.77 30.18
N ALA A 218 -12.22 4.12 31.33
CA ALA A 218 -13.37 3.41 31.90
C ALA A 218 -14.50 4.36 32.39
N ARG A 219 -14.16 5.63 32.74
CA ARG A 219 -15.14 6.63 33.21
C ARG A 219 -16.00 7.15 32.06
N SER A 220 -15.35 7.60 31.00
CA SER A 220 -16.03 8.07 29.81
C SER A 220 -16.50 6.94 28.89
N THR A 221 -16.15 5.70 29.18
CA THR A 221 -16.44 4.52 28.37
C THR A 221 -15.97 4.72 26.93
N THR A 222 -14.71 5.14 26.76
CA THR A 222 -14.12 5.44 25.47
C THR A 222 -12.78 4.75 25.30
N VAL A 223 -12.42 4.49 24.03
CA VAL A 223 -11.09 3.99 23.66
C VAL A 223 -10.48 4.88 22.58
N LYS A 224 -9.20 5.17 22.71
CA LYS A 224 -8.42 5.95 21.77
C LYS A 224 -7.56 5.05 20.90
N PHE A 225 -7.91 4.95 19.62
CA PHE A 225 -7.09 4.27 18.63
C PHE A 225 -6.15 5.24 17.92
N ARG A 226 -4.88 4.86 17.78
CA ARG A 226 -3.87 5.61 17.02
C ARG A 226 -3.71 5.02 15.63
N THR A 227 -3.78 5.86 14.63
CA THR A 227 -3.62 5.47 13.22
C THR A 227 -2.50 6.28 12.57
N LYS A 228 -2.09 5.92 11.38
CA LYS A 228 -1.10 6.70 10.61
C LYS A 228 -1.57 8.12 10.29
N THR A 229 -2.88 8.33 10.24
CA THR A 229 -3.50 9.62 9.87
C THR A 229 -3.99 10.42 11.06
N GLY A 230 -3.70 9.98 12.29
CA GLY A 230 -4.10 10.67 13.50
C GLY A 230 -4.69 9.73 14.55
N GLU A 231 -5.28 10.32 15.58
CA GLU A 231 -5.95 9.62 16.68
C GLU A 231 -7.47 9.68 16.49
N ARG A 232 -8.19 8.67 16.96
CA ARG A 232 -9.64 8.70 17.08
C ARG A 232 -10.07 8.17 18.43
N ILE A 233 -10.98 8.86 19.07
CA ILE A 233 -11.64 8.45 20.32
C ILE A 233 -13.02 7.99 19.94
N ILE A 234 -13.39 6.78 20.34
CA ILE A 234 -14.71 6.20 20.08
C ILE A 234 -15.35 5.73 21.37
N PRO A 235 -16.67 5.87 21.54
CA PRO A 235 -17.42 5.20 22.59
C PRO A 235 -17.39 3.69 22.34
N VAL A 236 -17.46 2.91 23.39
CA VAL A 236 -17.51 1.45 23.30
C VAL A 236 -18.84 0.93 23.87
N SER A 237 -19.33 -0.16 23.28
CA SER A 237 -20.54 -0.84 23.74
C SER A 237 -20.34 -1.46 25.14
N PRO A 238 -21.42 -1.80 25.88
CA PRO A 238 -21.30 -2.48 27.17
C PRO A 238 -20.43 -3.74 27.11
N ALA A 239 -20.63 -4.59 26.11
CA ALA A 239 -19.81 -5.79 25.92
C ALA A 239 -18.32 -5.49 25.65
N ALA A 240 -18.04 -4.42 24.91
CA ALA A 240 -16.65 -3.97 24.73
C ALA A 240 -16.06 -3.38 26.01
N LYS A 241 -16.87 -2.66 26.81
CA LYS A 241 -16.47 -2.17 28.13
C LYS A 241 -16.05 -3.31 29.05
N GLU A 242 -16.84 -4.38 29.14
CA GLU A 242 -16.50 -5.57 29.94
C GLU A 242 -15.14 -6.19 29.51
N LEU A 243 -14.92 -6.31 28.21
CA LEU A 243 -13.65 -6.79 27.67
C LEU A 243 -12.48 -5.89 28.10
N PHE A 244 -12.64 -4.56 27.91
CA PHE A 244 -11.58 -3.60 28.23
C PHE A 244 -11.33 -3.49 29.74
N ASP A 245 -12.37 -3.47 30.57
CA ASP A 245 -12.23 -3.44 32.04
C ASP A 245 -11.45 -4.66 32.52
N ARG A 246 -11.82 -5.85 32.05
CA ARG A 246 -11.12 -7.09 32.40
C ARG A 246 -9.66 -7.08 31.99
N LEU A 247 -9.35 -6.60 30.78
CA LEU A 247 -7.99 -6.56 30.27
C LEU A 247 -7.16 -5.41 30.83
N ALA A 248 -7.80 -4.34 31.31
CA ALA A 248 -7.16 -3.17 31.89
C ALA A 248 -6.76 -3.38 33.34
N LYS A 249 -7.40 -4.36 34.02
CA LYS A 249 -7.15 -4.66 35.42
C LYS A 249 -5.66 -4.99 35.64
N ASP A 250 -5.07 -4.36 36.60
CA ASP A 250 -3.67 -4.57 37.06
C ASP A 250 -2.59 -4.23 35.98
N LYS A 251 -2.97 -3.61 34.87
CA LYS A 251 -2.02 -3.18 33.83
C LYS A 251 -1.50 -1.78 34.07
N LEU A 252 -0.19 -1.61 33.90
CA LEU A 252 0.46 -0.30 33.91
C LEU A 252 -0.02 0.56 32.71
N PRO A 253 -0.03 1.90 32.81
CA PRO A 253 -0.56 2.79 31.77
C PRO A 253 0.03 2.60 30.38
N LYS A 254 1.29 2.21 30.28
CA LYS A 254 2.01 1.97 29.01
C LYS A 254 1.98 0.51 28.55
N ALA A 255 1.44 -0.41 29.34
CA ALA A 255 1.36 -1.81 28.97
C ALA A 255 0.35 -2.01 27.82
N LEU A 256 0.65 -2.94 26.93
CA LEU A 256 -0.26 -3.32 25.84
C LEU A 256 -1.53 -3.95 26.42
N MET A 257 -2.66 -3.56 25.84
CA MET A 257 -3.97 -4.15 26.21
C MET A 257 -4.10 -5.58 25.69
N PHE A 258 -3.59 -5.83 24.49
CA PHE A 258 -3.68 -7.11 23.79
C PHE A 258 -2.27 -7.57 23.42
N THR A 259 -1.94 -8.77 23.85
CA THR A 259 -0.62 -9.39 23.63
C THR A 259 -0.77 -10.79 23.03
N ASP A 260 0.31 -11.36 22.56
CA ASP A 260 0.46 -12.76 22.17
C ASP A 260 1.54 -13.37 23.08
N GLY A 261 1.15 -14.00 24.18
CA GLY A 261 2.11 -14.50 25.17
C GLY A 261 2.98 -13.41 25.79
N GLY A 262 2.44 -12.19 25.96
CA GLY A 262 3.16 -11.02 26.50
C GLY A 262 3.76 -10.10 25.42
N GLU A 263 3.95 -10.58 24.20
CA GLU A 263 4.52 -9.83 23.08
C GLU A 263 3.44 -9.08 22.28
N ALA A 264 3.87 -8.05 21.54
CA ALA A 264 2.97 -7.30 20.65
C ALA A 264 2.47 -8.16 19.50
N TRP A 265 1.17 -8.08 19.21
CA TRP A 265 0.59 -8.73 18.05
C TRP A 265 1.18 -8.18 16.73
N THR A 266 1.55 -9.08 15.83
CA THR A 266 1.95 -8.76 14.45
C THR A 266 1.05 -9.50 13.45
N ALA A 267 1.00 -9.00 12.20
CA ALA A 267 0.21 -9.65 11.16
C ALA A 267 0.69 -11.10 10.89
N GLN A 268 1.97 -11.35 11.04
CA GLN A 268 2.60 -12.66 10.91
C GLN A 268 2.18 -13.60 12.06
N ALA A 269 1.95 -13.07 13.26
CA ALA A 269 1.54 -13.85 14.41
C ALA A 269 0.04 -14.20 14.37
N TRP A 270 -0.85 -13.20 14.14
CA TRP A 270 -2.28 -13.51 14.18
C TRP A 270 -2.80 -14.23 12.93
N ALA A 271 -2.25 -13.98 11.72
CA ALA A 271 -2.82 -14.53 10.50
C ALA A 271 -2.91 -16.07 10.49
N PRO A 272 -1.86 -16.83 10.82
CA PRO A 272 -1.95 -18.30 10.89
C PRO A 272 -2.88 -18.78 12.01
N LYS A 273 -2.89 -18.10 13.18
CA LYS A 273 -3.76 -18.45 14.31
C LYS A 273 -5.24 -18.24 13.98
N VAL A 274 -5.60 -17.12 13.31
CA VAL A 274 -6.97 -16.89 12.83
C VAL A 274 -7.39 -17.94 11.82
N LYS A 275 -6.50 -18.32 10.90
CA LYS A 275 -6.80 -19.37 9.92
C LYS A 275 -7.01 -20.74 10.59
N ALA A 276 -6.25 -21.04 11.64
CA ALA A 276 -6.44 -22.27 12.43
C ALA A 276 -7.78 -22.24 13.17
N ALA A 277 -8.12 -21.13 13.84
CA ALA A 277 -9.40 -20.96 14.53
C ALA A 277 -10.60 -21.08 13.56
N ALA A 278 -10.52 -20.43 12.40
CA ALA A 278 -11.55 -20.54 11.36
C ALA A 278 -11.76 -21.98 10.92
N ARG A 279 -10.68 -22.76 10.70
CA ARG A 279 -10.77 -24.18 10.37
C ARG A 279 -11.40 -25.01 11.49
N LYS A 280 -11.01 -24.76 12.74
CA LYS A 280 -11.58 -25.42 13.93
C LYS A 280 -13.08 -25.12 14.09
N ALA A 281 -13.50 -23.94 13.69
CA ALA A 281 -14.91 -23.51 13.66
C ALA A 281 -15.70 -23.99 12.43
N GLY A 282 -15.10 -24.80 11.53
CA GLY A 282 -15.75 -25.25 10.30
C GLY A 282 -15.98 -24.15 9.25
N LEU A 283 -15.28 -23.02 9.37
CA LEU A 283 -15.43 -21.89 8.46
C LEU A 283 -14.48 -21.98 7.25
N THR A 284 -14.78 -21.21 6.20
CA THR A 284 -13.99 -21.19 4.99
C THR A 284 -12.57 -20.65 5.23
N SER A 285 -11.61 -21.07 4.37
CA SER A 285 -10.21 -20.63 4.45
C SER A 285 -9.97 -19.15 4.19
N ASN A 286 -11.01 -18.43 3.73
CA ASN A 286 -10.93 -17.00 3.39
C ASN A 286 -11.18 -16.08 4.59
N VAL A 287 -11.53 -16.63 5.76
CA VAL A 287 -11.73 -15.88 7.00
C VAL A 287 -10.38 -15.35 7.50
N VAL A 288 -10.32 -14.06 7.75
CA VAL A 288 -9.16 -13.35 8.31
C VAL A 288 -9.63 -12.41 9.42
N ALA A 289 -8.72 -11.90 10.26
CA ALA A 289 -9.10 -10.96 11.32
C ALA A 289 -9.90 -9.75 10.81
N TYR A 290 -9.60 -9.27 9.60
CA TYR A 290 -10.31 -8.17 8.96
C TYR A 290 -11.79 -8.51 8.61
N THR A 291 -12.13 -9.79 8.49
CA THR A 291 -13.51 -10.25 8.26
C THR A 291 -14.46 -9.79 9.36
N LEU A 292 -14.02 -9.83 10.63
CA LEU A 292 -14.83 -9.36 11.75
C LEU A 292 -15.15 -7.86 11.67
N ARG A 293 -14.21 -7.06 11.21
CA ARG A 293 -14.47 -5.65 10.93
C ARG A 293 -15.46 -5.46 9.78
N HIS A 294 -15.38 -6.26 8.72
CA HIS A 294 -16.37 -6.25 7.63
C HIS A 294 -17.76 -6.55 8.17
N CYS A 295 -17.88 -7.60 8.99
CA CYS A 295 -19.16 -7.96 9.63
C CYS A 295 -19.72 -6.80 10.47
N TRP A 296 -18.86 -6.17 11.31
CA TRP A 296 -19.27 -5.04 12.14
C TRP A 296 -19.80 -3.87 11.30
N ILE A 297 -19.11 -3.49 10.22
CA ILE A 297 -19.54 -2.40 9.34
C ILE A 297 -20.85 -2.76 8.64
N THR A 298 -20.97 -3.99 8.14
CA THR A 298 -22.20 -4.50 7.49
C THR A 298 -23.39 -4.42 8.44
N ASP A 299 -23.23 -4.91 9.67
CA ASP A 299 -24.30 -4.91 10.68
C ASP A 299 -24.66 -3.49 11.14
N ALA A 300 -23.66 -2.62 11.33
CA ALA A 300 -23.89 -1.23 11.73
C ALA A 300 -24.71 -0.47 10.65
N ILE A 301 -24.38 -0.65 9.38
CA ILE A 301 -25.14 -0.05 8.27
C ILE A 301 -26.54 -0.71 8.19
N GLY A 302 -26.62 -2.03 8.29
CA GLY A 302 -27.86 -2.78 8.25
C GLY A 302 -28.80 -2.42 9.40
N SER A 303 -28.27 -2.09 10.59
CA SER A 303 -29.06 -1.58 11.73
C SER A 303 -29.48 -0.11 11.59
N GLY A 304 -29.16 0.55 10.48
CA GLY A 304 -29.51 1.93 10.19
C GLY A 304 -28.59 2.99 10.78
N MET A 305 -27.40 2.60 11.26
CA MET A 305 -26.39 3.58 11.67
C MET A 305 -25.94 4.38 10.46
N ASP A 306 -25.85 5.71 10.57
CA ASP A 306 -25.46 6.57 9.46
C ASP A 306 -23.99 6.38 9.06
N VAL A 307 -23.72 6.59 7.79
CA VAL A 307 -22.40 6.34 7.18
C VAL A 307 -21.28 7.21 7.80
N VAL A 308 -21.62 8.43 8.25
CA VAL A 308 -20.65 9.33 8.87
C VAL A 308 -20.20 8.79 10.22
N THR A 309 -21.15 8.32 11.02
CA THR A 309 -20.88 7.66 12.31
C THR A 309 -20.08 6.38 12.13
N VAL A 310 -20.47 5.51 11.18
CA VAL A 310 -19.68 4.29 10.86
C VAL A 310 -18.25 4.64 10.44
N ALA A 311 -18.08 5.67 9.59
CA ALA A 311 -16.77 6.14 9.16
C ALA A 311 -15.91 6.60 10.33
N ARG A 312 -16.46 7.40 11.25
CA ARG A 312 -15.79 7.89 12.46
C ARG A 312 -15.42 6.76 13.40
N LEU A 313 -16.33 5.87 13.71
CA LEU A 313 -16.09 4.75 14.64
C LEU A 313 -15.03 3.78 14.10
N THR A 314 -15.05 3.49 12.81
CA THR A 314 -14.13 2.53 12.20
C THR A 314 -12.83 3.15 11.69
N GLY A 315 -12.75 4.49 11.57
CA GLY A 315 -11.59 5.21 11.05
C GLY A 315 -11.35 4.92 9.56
N THR A 316 -12.43 4.88 8.77
CA THR A 316 -12.36 4.80 7.30
C THR A 316 -13.03 6.03 6.69
N SER A 317 -12.85 6.27 5.39
CA SER A 317 -13.53 7.38 4.73
C SER A 317 -14.96 7.00 4.31
N ILE A 318 -15.82 8.00 4.23
CA ILE A 318 -17.21 7.85 3.70
C ILE A 318 -17.14 7.28 2.28
N GLU A 319 -16.20 7.74 1.48
CA GLU A 319 -15.99 7.24 0.10
C GLU A 319 -15.71 5.73 0.07
N MET A 320 -14.84 5.24 0.99
CA MET A 320 -14.55 3.81 1.10
C MET A 320 -15.76 3.00 1.58
N ILE A 321 -16.58 3.55 2.47
CA ILE A 321 -17.84 2.90 2.87
C ILE A 321 -18.78 2.82 1.67
N ASN A 322 -19.01 3.91 0.96
CA ASN A 322 -19.87 3.94 -0.21
C ASN A 322 -19.38 2.99 -1.31
N LYS A 323 -18.07 2.97 -1.58
CA LYS A 323 -17.47 2.05 -2.55
C LYS A 323 -17.67 0.58 -2.20
N THR A 324 -17.58 0.24 -0.90
CA THR A 324 -17.58 -1.16 -0.45
C THR A 324 -18.96 -1.63 -0.03
N TYR A 325 -19.72 -0.77 0.67
CA TYR A 325 -21.00 -1.10 1.31
C TYR A 325 -22.19 -0.29 0.77
N GLY A 326 -22.01 0.48 -0.31
CA GLY A 326 -23.07 1.36 -0.84
C GLY A 326 -24.36 0.65 -1.16
N HIS A 327 -24.31 -0.63 -1.59
CA HIS A 327 -25.49 -1.45 -1.84
C HIS A 327 -26.32 -1.68 -0.56
N LEU A 328 -25.69 -1.80 0.61
CA LEU A 328 -26.37 -1.92 1.90
C LEU A 328 -26.99 -0.59 2.34
N VAL A 329 -26.31 0.52 2.08
CA VAL A 329 -26.84 1.87 2.35
C VAL A 329 -28.13 2.10 1.56
N HIS A 330 -28.15 1.70 0.28
CA HIS A 330 -29.35 1.80 -0.56
C HIS A 330 -30.48 0.88 -0.07
N ALA A 331 -30.18 -0.33 0.41
CA ALA A 331 -31.19 -1.23 0.97
C ALA A 331 -31.80 -0.63 2.24
N ALA A 332 -30.99 -0.18 3.20
CA ALA A 332 -31.46 0.47 4.42
C ALA A 332 -32.27 1.76 4.14
N ALA A 333 -31.88 2.55 3.15
CA ALA A 333 -32.61 3.74 2.72
C ALA A 333 -33.98 3.36 2.14
N ARG A 334 -34.09 2.29 1.35
CA ARG A 334 -35.36 1.81 0.77
C ARG A 334 -36.35 1.37 1.87
N GLU A 335 -35.87 0.67 2.89
CA GLU A 335 -36.73 0.28 4.04
C GLU A 335 -37.22 1.49 4.80
N LYS A 336 -36.37 2.48 5.05
CA LYS A 336 -36.80 3.74 5.70
C LYS A 336 -37.82 4.51 4.86
N LEU A 337 -37.57 4.64 3.55
CA LEU A 337 -38.51 5.33 2.66
C LEU A 337 -39.88 4.65 2.62
N ALA A 338 -39.93 3.31 2.70
CA ALA A 338 -41.20 2.56 2.75
C ALA A 338 -41.97 2.79 4.03
N SER A 339 -41.35 3.22 5.12
CA SER A 339 -41.97 3.53 6.41
C SER A 339 -42.30 5.01 6.64
N MET A 340 -41.98 5.90 5.67
CA MET A 340 -42.19 7.34 5.76
C MET A 340 -43.45 7.74 4.98
N GLU A 341 -44.32 8.51 5.64
CA GLU A 341 -45.46 9.18 5.00
C GLU A 341 -45.01 10.60 4.61
N PHE A 342 -45.10 10.93 3.35
CA PHE A 342 -44.71 12.24 2.83
C PHE A 342 -45.88 13.15 2.44
N VAL A 343 -47.08 12.60 2.36
CA VAL A 343 -48.34 13.28 1.97
C VAL A 343 -49.52 12.64 2.68
#